data_a121b70284eda20bbf9358d51440178a
#
_entry.id   a121b70284eda20bbf9358d51440178a
#
_cell.length_a   1.000
_cell.length_b   1.000
_cell.length_c   1.000
_cell.angle_alpha   90.00
_cell.angle_beta   90.00
_cell.angle_gamma   90.00
#
_symmetry.space_group_name_H-M   'P 1'
#
loop_
_entity.id
_entity.type
_entity.pdbx_description
1 polymer ?
#
loop_
_entity_poly.entity_id
_entity_poly.type
_entity_poly.pdbx_seq_one_letter_code
_entity_poly.pdbx_strand_id
1 'polypeptide(L)'
;MEVDVLKRVPVREQDPKVRATNFEEVCYGYNKEEAMAEASRCLNCKNAQCMKGCPVSINIPAFVEQVKNGDFTKAYEIISESSALPAVCGRVCPQESQCEGKCIRGFKGDPVSIGKLERFVADTARENGIKPKTAAEKNGKKVAVIGSGPAGLTCAGDLAKLGYDVTIFEALHAAGGVLSLSLIH
;
A
#
# COMPACT_ATOMS: atom_id res chain seq x y z
N MET A 1 -8.03 2.50 23.48
CA MET A 1 -8.01 1.03 23.31
C MET A 1 -6.68 0.54 23.88
N GLU A 2 -6.69 -0.41 24.82
CA GLU A 2 -5.46 -1.03 25.29
C GLU A 2 -4.90 -1.92 24.18
N VAL A 3 -3.68 -1.66 23.74
CA VAL A 3 -3.06 -2.37 22.60
C VAL A 3 -2.28 -3.55 23.11
N ASP A 4 -2.71 -4.77 22.77
CA ASP A 4 -1.88 -5.96 22.98
C ASP A 4 -0.74 -5.95 21.95
N VAL A 5 0.47 -5.61 22.41
CA VAL A 5 1.64 -5.48 21.54
C VAL A 5 2.06 -6.80 20.87
N LEU A 6 1.59 -7.94 21.36
CA LEU A 6 1.92 -9.27 20.84
C LEU A 6 0.92 -9.78 19.81
N LYS A 7 -0.28 -9.21 19.76
CA LYS A 7 -1.33 -9.62 18.81
C LYS A 7 -1.64 -8.52 17.82
N ARG A 8 -1.97 -8.91 16.59
CA ARG A 8 -2.49 -8.00 15.57
C ARG A 8 -3.82 -7.41 15.99
N VAL A 9 -4.06 -6.17 15.62
CA VAL A 9 -5.42 -5.63 15.64
C VAL A 9 -6.25 -6.39 14.62
N PRO A 10 -7.39 -6.99 15.01
CA PRO A 10 -8.23 -7.74 14.08
C PRO A 10 -8.72 -6.86 12.93
N VAL A 11 -8.71 -7.39 11.72
CA VAL A 11 -9.27 -6.71 10.56
C VAL A 11 -10.75 -7.05 10.46
N ARG A 12 -11.58 -6.05 10.17
CA ARG A 12 -13.01 -6.24 9.98
C ARG A 12 -13.30 -6.88 8.62
N GLU A 13 -14.18 -7.84 8.62
CA GLU A 13 -14.61 -8.56 7.41
C GLU A 13 -16.14 -8.70 7.39
N GLN A 14 -16.69 -8.91 6.19
CA GLN A 14 -18.08 -9.28 6.02
C GLN A 14 -18.39 -10.61 6.72
N ASP A 15 -19.58 -10.70 7.33
CA ASP A 15 -20.08 -11.96 7.82
C ASP A 15 -20.09 -13.04 6.71
N PRO A 16 -19.64 -14.28 6.97
CA PRO A 16 -19.57 -15.33 5.97
C PRO A 16 -20.88 -15.61 5.23
N LYS A 17 -22.02 -15.46 5.88
CA LYS A 17 -23.35 -15.66 5.23
C LYS A 17 -23.71 -14.47 4.34
N VAL A 18 -23.31 -13.26 4.73
CA VAL A 18 -23.55 -12.04 3.93
C VAL A 18 -22.67 -12.02 2.69
N ARG A 19 -21.36 -12.27 2.84
CA ARG A 19 -20.43 -12.27 1.68
C ARG A 19 -20.72 -13.36 0.65
N ALA A 20 -21.42 -14.43 1.01
CA ALA A 20 -21.84 -15.45 0.09
C ALA A 20 -22.97 -15.00 -0.88
N THR A 21 -23.59 -13.84 -0.63
CA THR A 21 -24.74 -13.32 -1.41
C THR A 21 -24.43 -12.08 -2.22
N ASN A 22 -23.18 -11.59 -2.21
CA ASN A 22 -22.76 -10.39 -2.93
C ASN A 22 -21.33 -10.51 -3.46
N PHE A 23 -20.91 -9.53 -4.27
CA PHE A 23 -19.55 -9.39 -4.80
C PHE A 23 -18.84 -8.14 -4.25
N GLU A 24 -19.24 -7.68 -3.08
CA GLU A 24 -18.60 -6.57 -2.41
C GLU A 24 -17.27 -7.00 -1.76
N GLU A 25 -16.36 -6.07 -1.53
CA GLU A 25 -15.06 -6.34 -0.91
C GLU A 25 -15.24 -6.98 0.48
N VAL A 26 -14.70 -8.19 0.65
CA VAL A 26 -14.89 -8.98 1.87
C VAL A 26 -14.21 -8.35 3.08
N CYS A 27 -12.97 -7.86 2.91
CA CYS A 27 -12.19 -7.26 3.96
C CYS A 27 -12.41 -5.74 3.98
N TYR A 28 -12.98 -5.20 5.04
CA TYR A 28 -13.20 -3.75 5.19
C TYR A 28 -11.92 -2.96 5.51
N GLY A 29 -10.85 -3.65 5.90
CA GLY A 29 -9.61 -2.99 6.34
C GLY A 29 -9.75 -2.36 7.73
N TYR A 30 -8.77 -1.51 8.08
CA TYR A 30 -8.76 -0.76 9.34
C TYR A 30 -9.53 0.57 9.20
N ASN A 31 -10.12 1.01 10.30
CA ASN A 31 -10.46 2.41 10.51
C ASN A 31 -9.24 3.17 11.08
N LYS A 32 -9.41 4.46 11.33
CA LYS A 32 -8.33 5.34 11.83
C LYS A 32 -7.76 4.86 13.17
N GLU A 33 -8.62 4.53 14.11
CA GLU A 33 -8.24 4.10 15.46
C GLU A 33 -7.54 2.74 15.44
N GLU A 34 -8.05 1.80 14.64
CA GLU A 34 -7.47 0.48 14.43
C GLU A 34 -6.09 0.58 13.76
N ALA A 35 -5.95 1.42 12.74
CA ALA A 35 -4.69 1.64 12.06
C ALA A 35 -3.62 2.25 12.97
N MET A 36 -3.99 3.27 13.77
CA MET A 36 -3.07 3.88 14.74
C MET A 36 -2.68 2.90 15.85
N ALA A 37 -3.63 2.09 16.33
CA ALA A 37 -3.37 1.04 17.31
C ALA A 37 -2.40 -0.02 16.76
N GLU A 38 -2.64 -0.54 15.55
CA GLU A 38 -1.74 -1.50 14.89
C GLU A 38 -0.36 -0.89 14.63
N ALA A 39 -0.28 0.35 14.16
CA ALA A 39 0.97 1.07 13.92
C ALA A 39 1.79 1.25 15.21
N SER A 40 1.13 1.41 16.37
CA SER A 40 1.81 1.56 17.67
C SER A 40 2.59 0.31 18.10
N ARG A 41 2.29 -0.85 17.53
CA ARG A 41 3.02 -2.09 17.77
C ARG A 41 4.41 -2.11 17.10
N CYS A 42 4.67 -1.22 16.15
CA CYS A 42 5.94 -1.13 15.45
C CYS A 42 7.07 -0.72 16.40
N LEU A 43 8.22 -1.41 16.32
CA LEU A 43 9.40 -1.12 17.13
C LEU A 43 10.30 -0.04 16.55
N ASN A 44 9.98 0.48 15.38
CA ASN A 44 10.80 1.46 14.65
C ASN A 44 12.29 1.06 14.58
N CYS A 45 12.58 -0.15 14.07
CA CYS A 45 13.89 -0.77 14.08
C CYS A 45 14.91 0.01 13.24
N LYS A 46 16.10 0.30 13.78
CA LYS A 46 17.21 0.93 13.01
C LYS A 46 17.64 0.09 11.80
N ASN A 47 17.67 -1.23 11.92
CA ASN A 47 17.97 -2.19 10.84
C ASN A 47 16.69 -2.97 10.52
N ALA A 48 15.72 -2.30 9.91
CA ALA A 48 14.40 -2.82 9.66
C ALA A 48 14.43 -3.95 8.61
N GLN A 49 14.33 -5.21 9.07
CA GLN A 49 14.33 -6.37 8.19
C GLN A 49 13.09 -6.40 7.27
N CYS A 50 11.97 -5.81 7.71
CA CYS A 50 10.77 -5.67 6.87
C CYS A 50 11.04 -4.88 5.58
N MET A 51 11.89 -3.84 5.60
CA MET A 51 12.30 -3.13 4.39
C MET A 51 13.03 -4.03 3.40
N LYS A 52 13.92 -4.91 3.90
CA LYS A 52 14.64 -5.89 3.06
C LYS A 52 13.72 -6.97 2.49
N GLY A 53 12.57 -7.18 3.12
CA GLY A 53 11.54 -8.09 2.63
C GLY A 53 10.59 -7.44 1.61
N CYS A 54 10.63 -6.12 1.45
CA CYS A 54 9.80 -5.41 0.48
C CYS A 54 10.54 -5.32 -0.87
N PRO A 55 9.98 -5.86 -1.98
CA PRO A 55 10.63 -5.84 -3.29
C PRO A 55 10.95 -4.44 -3.82
N VAL A 56 10.15 -3.43 -3.42
CA VAL A 56 10.33 -2.02 -3.81
C VAL A 56 10.93 -1.17 -2.70
N SER A 57 11.37 -1.80 -1.60
CA SER A 57 12.12 -1.15 -0.51
C SER A 57 11.41 0.06 0.13
N ILE A 58 10.08 -0.01 0.32
CA ILE A 58 9.34 1.03 1.04
C ILE A 58 9.98 1.27 2.41
N ASN A 59 10.11 2.55 2.81
CA ASN A 59 10.56 2.89 4.16
C ASN A 59 9.44 2.61 5.18
N ILE A 60 9.29 1.31 5.51
CA ILE A 60 8.20 0.81 6.35
C ILE A 60 8.19 1.43 7.75
N PRO A 61 9.30 1.51 8.51
CA PRO A 61 9.27 2.15 9.81
C PRO A 61 8.81 3.61 9.74
N ALA A 62 9.25 4.35 8.73
CA ALA A 62 8.91 5.75 8.60
C ALA A 62 7.42 5.98 8.31
N PHE A 63 6.82 5.23 7.37
CA PHE A 63 5.39 5.42 7.11
C PHE A 63 4.52 4.92 8.28
N VAL A 64 4.90 3.82 8.93
CA VAL A 64 4.17 3.29 10.10
C VAL A 64 4.22 4.28 11.27
N GLU A 65 5.35 4.96 11.48
CA GLU A 65 5.45 6.02 12.50
C GLU A 65 4.50 7.19 12.20
N GLN A 66 4.34 7.57 10.92
CA GLN A 66 3.37 8.62 10.56
C GLN A 66 1.92 8.16 10.78
N VAL A 67 1.60 6.90 10.47
CA VAL A 67 0.28 6.33 10.77
C VAL A 67 0.00 6.37 12.26
N LYS A 68 0.96 5.97 13.10
CA LYS A 68 0.87 6.04 14.56
C LYS A 68 0.59 7.46 15.06
N ASN A 69 1.20 8.46 14.44
CA ASN A 69 1.03 9.86 14.77
C ASN A 69 -0.24 10.50 14.17
N GLY A 70 -0.99 9.77 13.34
CA GLY A 70 -2.20 10.25 12.67
C GLY A 70 -1.93 11.13 11.44
N ASP A 71 -0.68 11.23 10.97
CA ASP A 71 -0.32 11.96 9.74
C ASP A 71 -0.35 11.03 8.52
N PHE A 72 -1.56 10.77 8.03
CA PHE A 72 -1.77 9.84 6.90
C PHE A 72 -1.29 10.43 5.58
N THR A 73 -1.29 11.76 5.45
CA THR A 73 -0.75 12.43 4.26
C THR A 73 0.75 12.17 4.14
N LYS A 74 1.49 12.36 5.23
CA LYS A 74 2.92 12.10 5.27
C LYS A 74 3.24 10.62 5.10
N ALA A 75 2.43 9.73 5.68
CA ALA A 75 2.55 8.29 5.48
C ALA A 75 2.42 7.91 4.00
N TYR A 76 1.44 8.49 3.30
CA TYR A 76 1.24 8.27 1.86
C TYR A 76 2.39 8.82 1.02
N GLU A 77 2.91 9.99 1.34
CA GLU A 77 4.09 10.56 0.66
C GLU A 77 5.28 9.57 0.73
N ILE A 78 5.57 9.04 1.92
CA ILE A 78 6.67 8.09 2.14
C ILE A 78 6.47 6.79 1.34
N ILE A 79 5.27 6.23 1.34
CA ILE A 79 4.95 5.04 0.54
C ILE A 79 5.14 5.33 -0.95
N SER A 80 4.63 6.47 -1.41
CA SER A 80 4.62 6.86 -2.82
C SER A 80 6.02 7.14 -3.40
N GLU A 81 7.03 7.34 -2.56
CA GLU A 81 8.42 7.45 -3.03
C GLU A 81 8.90 6.17 -3.71
N SER A 82 8.45 5.00 -3.25
CA SER A 82 8.91 3.69 -3.73
C SER A 82 7.80 2.84 -4.38
N SER A 83 6.52 3.09 -4.08
CA SER A 83 5.39 2.31 -4.58
C SER A 83 4.45 3.17 -5.41
N ALA A 84 4.22 2.77 -6.67
CA ALA A 84 3.27 3.44 -7.56
C ALA A 84 1.81 2.96 -7.36
N LEU A 85 1.61 1.77 -6.80
CA LEU A 85 0.31 1.10 -6.66
C LEU A 85 0.02 0.62 -5.22
N PRO A 86 0.13 1.49 -4.19
CA PRO A 86 0.03 1.05 -2.80
C PRO A 86 -1.34 0.46 -2.44
N ALA A 87 -2.44 0.94 -3.05
CA ALA A 87 -3.78 0.40 -2.82
C ALA A 87 -3.91 -1.05 -3.32
N VAL A 88 -3.21 -1.40 -4.39
CA VAL A 88 -3.13 -2.78 -4.92
C VAL A 88 -2.19 -3.61 -4.07
N CYS A 89 -0.96 -3.13 -3.81
CA CYS A 89 0.04 -3.84 -3.02
C CYS A 89 -0.48 -4.20 -1.62
N GLY A 90 -1.17 -3.29 -0.95
CA GLY A 90 -1.78 -3.54 0.36
C GLY A 90 -2.85 -4.64 0.37
N ARG A 91 -3.39 -5.01 -0.82
CA ARG A 91 -4.39 -6.08 -0.98
C ARG A 91 -3.82 -7.40 -1.47
N VAL A 92 -2.84 -7.38 -2.39
CA VAL A 92 -2.43 -8.57 -3.15
C VAL A 92 -1.00 -9.04 -2.91
N CYS A 93 -0.13 -8.24 -2.29
CA CYS A 93 1.21 -8.70 -1.94
C CYS A 93 1.13 -9.88 -0.95
N PRO A 94 1.96 -10.93 -1.11
CA PRO A 94 2.08 -12.01 -0.13
C PRO A 94 2.94 -11.52 1.06
N GLN A 95 2.41 -10.59 1.86
CA GLN A 95 3.14 -9.88 2.92
C GLN A 95 3.73 -10.84 3.96
N GLU A 96 3.05 -11.96 4.23
CA GLU A 96 3.48 -13.00 5.16
C GLU A 96 4.80 -13.66 4.79
N SER A 97 5.15 -13.68 3.52
CA SER A 97 6.45 -14.18 3.02
C SER A 97 7.44 -13.06 2.68
N GLN A 98 6.99 -11.82 2.65
CA GLN A 98 7.77 -10.63 2.32
C GLN A 98 8.04 -9.77 3.56
N CYS A 99 7.48 -8.55 3.60
CA CYS A 99 7.76 -7.58 4.66
C CYS A 99 7.32 -8.05 6.05
N GLU A 100 6.11 -8.60 6.18
CA GLU A 100 5.60 -9.09 7.47
C GLU A 100 6.37 -10.34 7.94
N GLY A 101 6.73 -11.24 7.01
CA GLY A 101 7.56 -12.41 7.32
C GLY A 101 8.97 -12.08 7.83
N LYS A 102 9.42 -10.83 7.64
CA LYS A 102 10.70 -10.34 8.17
C LYS A 102 10.54 -9.42 9.39
N CYS A 103 9.31 -9.22 9.86
CA CYS A 103 9.06 -8.37 11.02
C CYS A 103 9.54 -9.01 12.31
N ILE A 104 10.35 -8.29 13.10
CA ILE A 104 10.91 -8.79 14.37
C ILE A 104 9.81 -9.11 15.39
N ARG A 105 8.67 -8.43 15.35
CA ARG A 105 7.52 -8.78 16.20
C ARG A 105 7.07 -10.23 16.04
N GLY A 106 7.22 -10.80 14.83
CA GLY A 106 6.88 -12.18 14.53
C GLY A 106 7.65 -13.26 15.30
N PHE A 107 8.76 -12.90 15.98
CA PHE A 107 9.50 -13.86 16.82
C PHE A 107 8.82 -14.20 18.15
N LYS A 108 8.00 -13.28 18.69
CA LYS A 108 7.36 -13.46 20.01
C LYS A 108 5.84 -13.24 20.00
N GLY A 109 5.27 -13.01 18.82
CA GLY A 109 3.84 -12.74 18.65
C GLY A 109 3.53 -12.58 17.17
N ASP A 110 2.51 -11.81 16.83
CA ASP A 110 2.16 -11.53 15.46
C ASP A 110 3.04 -10.40 14.89
N PRO A 111 3.55 -10.52 13.65
CA PRO A 111 4.16 -9.40 12.96
C PRO A 111 3.17 -8.23 12.83
N VAL A 112 3.68 -7.02 12.65
CA VAL A 112 2.84 -5.85 12.34
C VAL A 112 2.16 -6.07 10.99
N SER A 113 0.88 -5.75 10.89
CA SER A 113 0.06 -5.89 9.67
C SER A 113 0.41 -4.80 8.65
N ILE A 114 1.61 -4.87 8.09
CA ILE A 114 2.21 -3.83 7.22
C ILE A 114 1.34 -3.60 5.98
N GLY A 115 0.89 -4.68 5.33
CA GLY A 115 0.05 -4.57 4.15
C GLY A 115 -1.32 -3.93 4.44
N LYS A 116 -1.91 -4.21 5.60
CA LYS A 116 -3.18 -3.60 6.00
C LYS A 116 -3.03 -2.11 6.31
N LEU A 117 -1.88 -1.72 6.88
CA LEU A 117 -1.54 -0.30 7.09
C LEU A 117 -1.27 0.41 5.76
N GLU A 118 -0.56 -0.21 4.83
CA GLU A 118 -0.33 0.32 3.48
C GLU A 118 -1.66 0.54 2.75
N ARG A 119 -2.56 -0.45 2.78
CA ARG A 119 -3.92 -0.35 2.24
C ARG A 119 -4.68 0.81 2.86
N PHE A 120 -4.72 0.91 4.18
CA PHE A 120 -5.42 1.97 4.90
C PHE A 120 -4.93 3.36 4.47
N VAL A 121 -3.61 3.55 4.40
CA VAL A 121 -3.02 4.83 3.98
C VAL A 121 -3.38 5.16 2.55
N ALA A 122 -3.31 4.19 1.64
CA ALA A 122 -3.63 4.39 0.23
C ALA A 122 -5.12 4.70 0.00
N ASP A 123 -6.02 3.99 0.69
CA ASP A 123 -7.46 4.23 0.60
C ASP A 123 -7.82 5.61 1.19
N THR A 124 -7.26 5.97 2.35
CA THR A 124 -7.43 7.29 2.97
C THR A 124 -6.93 8.41 2.04
N ALA A 125 -5.78 8.21 1.40
CA ALA A 125 -5.25 9.19 0.46
C ALA A 125 -6.17 9.38 -0.75
N ARG A 126 -6.72 8.30 -1.31
CA ARG A 126 -7.67 8.34 -2.42
C ARG A 126 -8.95 9.08 -2.03
N GLU A 127 -9.53 8.77 -0.88
CA GLU A 127 -10.76 9.38 -0.36
C GLU A 127 -10.60 10.89 -0.13
N ASN A 128 -9.43 11.32 0.33
CA ASN A 128 -9.10 12.72 0.57
C ASN A 128 -8.49 13.44 -0.64
N GLY A 129 -8.40 12.78 -1.80
CA GLY A 129 -7.84 13.38 -3.02
C GLY A 129 -6.34 13.71 -2.94
N ILE A 130 -5.61 13.07 -2.01
CA ILE A 130 -4.17 13.26 -1.85
C ILE A 130 -3.45 12.59 -3.03
N LYS A 131 -2.62 13.37 -3.70
CA LYS A 131 -1.83 12.89 -4.86
C LYS A 131 -0.36 12.70 -4.48
N PRO A 132 0.34 11.74 -5.10
CA PRO A 132 1.77 11.61 -4.91
C PRO A 132 2.49 12.87 -5.40
N LYS A 133 3.65 13.15 -4.81
CA LYS A 133 4.49 14.26 -5.29
C LYS A 133 4.92 13.99 -6.72
N THR A 134 4.74 14.99 -7.58
CA THR A 134 5.24 14.97 -8.96
C THR A 134 6.51 15.80 -9.06
N ALA A 135 7.31 15.57 -10.11
CA ALA A 135 8.47 16.42 -10.39
C ALA A 135 8.04 17.87 -10.57
N ALA A 136 8.81 18.79 -9.99
CA ALA A 136 8.55 20.22 -10.10
C ALA A 136 8.76 20.74 -11.52
N GLU A 137 9.68 20.13 -12.30
CA GLU A 137 10.05 20.54 -13.64
C GLU A 137 10.01 19.37 -14.63
N LYS A 138 9.48 19.64 -15.82
CA LYS A 138 9.51 18.70 -16.94
C LYS A 138 10.89 18.70 -17.57
N ASN A 139 11.43 17.52 -17.90
CA ASN A 139 12.73 17.38 -18.56
C ASN A 139 12.66 17.50 -20.09
N GLY A 140 11.47 17.76 -20.67
CA GLY A 140 11.22 17.93 -22.09
C GLY A 140 11.26 16.64 -22.92
N LYS A 141 11.48 15.48 -22.31
CA LYS A 141 11.55 14.19 -23.01
C LYS A 141 10.19 13.49 -22.97
N LYS A 142 9.82 12.90 -24.12
CA LYS A 142 8.59 12.12 -24.28
C LYS A 142 8.87 10.62 -24.22
N VAL A 143 8.03 9.87 -23.52
CA VAL A 143 8.12 8.41 -23.42
C VAL A 143 6.77 7.78 -23.73
N ALA A 144 6.77 6.77 -24.58
CA ALA A 144 5.62 5.91 -24.84
C ALA A 144 5.73 4.64 -24.01
N VAL A 145 4.71 4.33 -23.25
CA VAL A 145 4.55 3.06 -22.50
C VAL A 145 3.48 2.23 -23.18
N ILE A 146 3.82 1.03 -23.60
CA ILE A 146 2.90 0.13 -24.31
C ILE A 146 2.31 -0.85 -23.30
N GLY A 147 1.00 -0.77 -23.10
CA GLY A 147 0.22 -1.53 -22.13
C GLY A 147 0.03 -0.79 -20.82
N SER A 148 -1.20 -0.88 -20.27
CA SER A 148 -1.61 -0.24 -19.01
C SER A 148 -1.81 -1.22 -17.86
N GLY A 149 -1.23 -2.41 -17.94
CA GLY A 149 -1.20 -3.35 -16.82
C GLY A 149 -0.32 -2.84 -15.66
N PRO A 150 -0.19 -3.60 -14.55
CA PRO A 150 0.55 -3.16 -13.36
C PRO A 150 1.96 -2.66 -13.67
N ALA A 151 2.70 -3.35 -14.54
CA ALA A 151 4.06 -2.97 -14.93
C ALA A 151 4.09 -1.65 -15.72
N GLY A 152 3.18 -1.50 -16.69
CA GLY A 152 3.08 -0.28 -17.50
C GLY A 152 2.68 0.93 -16.64
N LEU A 153 1.69 0.77 -15.76
CA LEU A 153 1.25 1.82 -14.86
C LEU A 153 2.35 2.23 -13.88
N THR A 154 3.09 1.27 -13.32
CA THR A 154 4.23 1.55 -12.42
C THR A 154 5.34 2.31 -13.17
N CYS A 155 5.75 1.81 -14.33
CA CYS A 155 6.77 2.47 -15.17
C CYS A 155 6.36 3.89 -15.55
N ALA A 156 5.11 4.07 -16.01
CA ALA A 156 4.59 5.39 -16.38
C ALA A 156 4.54 6.35 -15.20
N GLY A 157 4.09 5.87 -14.03
CA GLY A 157 4.03 6.67 -12.81
C GLY A 157 5.42 7.13 -12.34
N ASP A 158 6.39 6.24 -12.35
CA ASP A 158 7.76 6.57 -11.92
C ASP A 158 8.45 7.51 -12.92
N LEU A 159 8.27 7.32 -14.22
CA LEU A 159 8.77 8.25 -15.23
C LEU A 159 8.12 9.63 -15.12
N ALA A 160 6.81 9.69 -14.85
CA ALA A 160 6.12 10.96 -14.64
C ALA A 160 6.65 11.70 -13.40
N LYS A 161 6.94 11.00 -12.30
CA LYS A 161 7.61 11.58 -11.11
C LYS A 161 8.99 12.15 -11.42
N LEU A 162 9.69 11.58 -12.41
CA LEU A 162 10.99 12.06 -12.89
C LEU A 162 10.90 13.20 -13.94
N GLY A 163 9.68 13.69 -14.22
CA GLY A 163 9.46 14.82 -15.10
C GLY A 163 9.35 14.49 -16.59
N TYR A 164 9.27 13.22 -16.96
CA TYR A 164 9.01 12.83 -18.35
C TYR A 164 7.55 13.11 -18.75
N ASP A 165 7.34 13.41 -20.03
CA ASP A 165 6.02 13.50 -20.66
C ASP A 165 5.63 12.09 -21.13
N VAL A 166 4.83 11.39 -20.35
CA VAL A 166 4.52 9.97 -20.55
C VAL A 166 3.16 9.80 -21.21
N THR A 167 3.12 9.03 -22.29
CA THR A 167 1.88 8.58 -22.92
C THR A 167 1.77 7.07 -22.81
N ILE A 168 0.65 6.58 -22.27
CA ILE A 168 0.34 5.15 -22.19
C ILE A 168 -0.55 4.78 -23.38
N PHE A 169 -0.18 3.74 -24.11
CA PHE A 169 -0.98 3.14 -25.18
C PHE A 169 -1.55 1.79 -24.71
N GLU A 170 -2.87 1.68 -24.75
CA GLU A 170 -3.60 0.47 -24.34
C GLU A 170 -4.46 -0.02 -25.50
N ALA A 171 -4.39 -1.33 -25.77
CA ALA A 171 -5.15 -1.96 -26.84
C ALA A 171 -6.59 -2.25 -26.44
N LEU A 172 -6.87 -2.43 -25.13
CA LEU A 172 -8.21 -2.72 -24.63
C LEU A 172 -8.99 -1.42 -24.38
N HIS A 173 -10.29 -1.55 -24.24
CA HIS A 173 -11.22 -0.43 -24.01
C HIS A 173 -11.07 0.24 -22.63
N ALA A 174 -10.39 -0.42 -21.69
CA ALA A 174 -10.15 0.09 -20.34
C ALA A 174 -8.69 -0.11 -19.95
N ALA A 175 -8.13 0.87 -19.26
CA ALA A 175 -6.80 0.77 -18.66
C ALA A 175 -6.81 -0.11 -17.40
N GLY A 176 -5.67 -0.71 -17.09
CA GLY A 176 -5.47 -1.50 -15.87
C GLY A 176 -5.06 -2.94 -16.11
N GLY A 177 -5.36 -3.51 -17.26
CA GLY A 177 -5.06 -4.92 -17.56
C GLY A 177 -5.65 -5.85 -16.47
N VAL A 178 -4.83 -6.71 -15.88
CA VAL A 178 -5.25 -7.63 -14.81
C VAL A 178 -5.84 -6.94 -13.58
N LEU A 179 -5.52 -5.67 -13.35
CA LEU A 179 -6.08 -4.91 -12.22
C LEU A 179 -7.57 -4.62 -12.37
N SER A 180 -8.11 -4.67 -13.59
CA SER A 180 -9.54 -4.53 -13.86
C SER A 180 -10.32 -5.84 -13.66
N LEU A 181 -9.60 -6.95 -13.53
CA LEU A 181 -10.17 -8.26 -13.20
C LEU A 181 -10.05 -8.41 -11.69
N SER A 182 -11.14 -8.54 -10.98
CA SER A 182 -11.10 -8.66 -9.52
C SER A 182 -10.15 -9.80 -9.09
N LEU A 183 -9.10 -9.45 -8.35
CA LEU A 183 -8.14 -10.41 -7.78
C LEU A 183 -8.57 -10.96 -6.42
N ILE A 184 -9.72 -10.54 -5.93
CA ILE A 184 -10.24 -10.86 -4.58
C ILE A 184 -11.56 -11.65 -4.60
N HIS A 185 -11.97 -12.09 -5.78
CA HIS A 185 -13.16 -12.95 -5.98
C HIS A 185 -12.78 -14.33 -6.45
#